data_8fe268d014b68841989995ddb25b5bd0
#
_entry.id   8fe268d014b68841989995ddb25b5bd0
#
_cell.length_a   1.000
_cell.length_b   1.000
_cell.length_c   1.000
_cell.angle_alpha   90.00
_cell.angle_beta   90.00
_cell.angle_gamma   90.00
#
_symmetry.space_group_name_H-M   'P 1'
#
loop_
_entity.id
_entity.type
_entity.pdbx_description
1 polymer ?
#
loop_
_entity_poly.entity_id
_entity_poly.type
_entity_poly.pdbx_seq_one_letter_code
_entity_poly.pdbx_strand_id
1 'polypeptide(L)'
;MENNTPPIQIISPGRVYRVDSDATHSPMFHQVEGLVINEDVNFANLKGVVQSFLQSFFEDENLTIRFRPSYFPFTEPSAEIDMSWNDGWLEIGGCGMVHPNVLKHVNIDSEMYQGFAFGLGVERLTMLKYGINDLRHFFNHDLRFLEQFK
;
A
#
# COMPACT_ATOMS: atom_id res chain seq x y z
N MET A 1 10.38 -2.00 14.28
CA MET A 1 11.51 -1.05 14.48
C MET A 1 12.10 -1.16 15.89
N GLU A 2 11.31 -1.26 16.96
CA GLU A 2 11.82 -1.31 18.35
C GLU A 2 12.88 -2.39 18.62
N ASN A 3 12.78 -3.53 17.93
CA ASN A 3 13.64 -4.70 18.16
C ASN A 3 14.71 -4.91 17.08
N ASN A 4 14.84 -4.00 16.13
CA ASN A 4 15.77 -4.13 15.01
C ASN A 4 16.44 -2.80 14.70
N THR A 5 17.73 -2.87 14.38
CA THR A 5 18.49 -1.72 13.88
C THR A 5 18.41 -1.63 12.36
N PRO A 6 18.44 -0.42 11.76
CA PRO A 6 18.58 -0.28 10.31
C PRO A 6 19.84 -0.98 9.75
N PRO A 7 19.80 -1.45 8.49
CA PRO A 7 18.71 -1.29 7.53
C PRO A 7 17.52 -2.21 7.82
N ILE A 8 16.28 -1.68 7.65
CA ILE A 8 15.05 -2.42 7.86
C ILE A 8 14.26 -2.45 6.54
N GLN A 9 13.86 -3.63 6.10
CA GLN A 9 12.98 -3.83 4.96
C GLN A 9 11.98 -4.92 5.33
N ILE A 10 10.71 -4.54 5.48
CA ILE A 10 9.65 -5.46 5.88
C ILE A 10 8.40 -5.28 5.05
N ILE A 11 7.68 -6.38 4.89
CA ILE A 11 6.31 -6.43 4.39
C ILE A 11 5.45 -7.04 5.49
N SER A 12 4.33 -6.38 5.79
CA SER A 12 3.37 -6.81 6.82
C SER A 12 1.98 -6.97 6.22
N PRO A 13 1.59 -8.18 5.79
CA PRO A 13 0.20 -8.44 5.39
C PRO A 13 -0.66 -8.72 6.62
N GLY A 14 -1.89 -8.21 6.61
CA GLY A 14 -2.79 -8.44 7.72
C GLY A 14 -4.18 -7.86 7.55
N ARG A 15 -5.06 -8.17 8.50
CA ARG A 15 -6.40 -7.60 8.58
C ARG A 15 -6.36 -6.20 9.17
N VAL A 16 -7.09 -5.29 8.55
CA VAL A 16 -7.29 -3.92 9.01
C VAL A 16 -8.77 -3.58 9.11
N TYR A 17 -9.10 -2.53 9.85
CA TYR A 17 -10.49 -2.20 10.18
C TYR A 17 -10.76 -0.71 9.97
N ARG A 18 -11.96 -0.40 9.45
CA ARG A 18 -12.45 0.98 9.28
C ARG A 18 -13.96 1.05 9.39
N VAL A 19 -14.50 2.24 9.62
CA VAL A 19 -15.96 2.46 9.72
C VAL A 19 -16.53 2.80 8.34
N ASP A 20 -16.43 1.85 7.39
CA ASP A 20 -16.96 1.99 6.03
C ASP A 20 -17.58 0.67 5.57
N SER A 21 -18.72 0.74 4.86
CA SER A 21 -19.42 -0.44 4.35
C SER A 21 -20.25 -0.11 3.12
N ASP A 22 -19.74 -0.47 1.93
CA ASP A 22 -20.45 -0.40 0.64
C ASP A 22 -19.92 -1.48 -0.32
N ALA A 23 -20.23 -1.39 -1.62
CA ALA A 23 -19.76 -2.37 -2.61
C ALA A 23 -18.24 -2.37 -2.83
N THR A 24 -17.57 -1.27 -2.46
CA THR A 24 -16.12 -1.06 -2.63
C THR A 24 -15.37 -0.92 -1.31
N HIS A 25 -16.09 -0.87 -0.18
CA HIS A 25 -15.56 -0.71 1.16
C HIS A 25 -16.14 -1.74 2.13
N SER A 26 -15.27 -2.35 2.93
CA SER A 26 -15.66 -3.27 4.00
C SER A 26 -15.13 -2.77 5.35
N PRO A 27 -15.87 -2.97 6.46
CA PRO A 27 -15.37 -2.67 7.79
C PRO A 27 -14.11 -3.44 8.16
N MET A 28 -13.91 -4.61 7.58
CA MET A 28 -12.69 -5.40 7.68
C MET A 28 -12.22 -5.73 6.27
N PHE A 29 -10.93 -5.55 6.01
CA PHE A 29 -10.27 -5.92 4.76
C PHE A 29 -8.81 -6.27 5.02
N HIS A 30 -8.06 -6.65 3.99
CA HIS A 30 -6.64 -6.95 4.13
C HIS A 30 -5.79 -5.87 3.48
N GLN A 31 -4.68 -5.53 4.15
CA GLN A 31 -3.64 -4.66 3.61
C GLN A 31 -2.31 -5.40 3.53
N VAL A 32 -1.51 -5.02 2.54
CA VAL A 32 -0.07 -5.27 2.54
C VAL A 32 0.59 -3.92 2.79
N GLU A 33 1.35 -3.84 3.87
CA GLU A 33 2.11 -2.65 4.23
C GLU A 33 3.58 -2.91 4.02
N GLY A 34 4.28 -1.96 3.42
CA GLY A 34 5.73 -1.99 3.25
C GLY A 34 6.40 -0.91 4.06
N LEU A 35 7.55 -1.22 4.64
CA LEU A 35 8.40 -0.27 5.36
C LEU A 35 9.87 -0.51 5.00
N VAL A 36 10.55 0.57 4.64
CA VAL A 36 12.00 0.59 4.43
C VAL A 36 12.60 1.69 5.28
N ILE A 37 13.66 1.38 6.04
CA ILE A 37 14.48 2.36 6.79
C ILE A 37 15.94 2.11 6.40
N ASN A 38 16.60 3.14 5.88
CA ASN A 38 18.01 3.08 5.52
C ASN A 38 18.63 4.49 5.48
N GLU A 39 19.93 4.63 5.26
CA GLU A 39 20.62 5.91 5.15
C GLU A 39 20.26 6.68 3.89
N ASP A 40 20.15 5.98 2.74
CA ASP A 40 20.01 6.60 1.40
C ASP A 40 18.64 6.33 0.74
N VAL A 41 17.54 6.41 1.49
CA VAL A 41 16.21 6.26 0.91
C VAL A 41 15.49 7.59 0.78
N ASN A 42 14.68 7.72 -0.27
CA ASN A 42 13.95 8.93 -0.56
C ASN A 42 12.61 8.66 -1.25
N PHE A 43 11.86 9.70 -1.53
CA PHE A 43 10.53 9.60 -2.15
C PHE A 43 10.55 9.01 -3.58
N ALA A 44 11.65 9.15 -4.33
CA ALA A 44 11.79 8.53 -5.65
C ALA A 44 11.99 7.01 -5.54
N ASN A 45 12.70 6.53 -4.52
CA ASN A 45 12.81 5.10 -4.22
C ASN A 45 11.44 4.50 -3.89
N LEU A 46 10.64 5.17 -3.06
CA LEU A 46 9.25 4.76 -2.78
C LEU A 46 8.45 4.63 -4.07
N LYS A 47 8.51 5.64 -4.95
CA LYS A 47 7.81 5.59 -6.24
C LYS A 47 8.26 4.41 -7.09
N GLY A 48 9.56 4.19 -7.21
CA GLY A 48 10.14 3.10 -7.99
C GLY A 48 9.67 1.73 -7.49
N VAL A 49 9.70 1.49 -6.17
CA VAL A 49 9.25 0.23 -5.56
C VAL A 49 7.77 -0.03 -5.84
N VAL A 50 6.90 0.95 -5.60
CA VAL A 50 5.45 0.80 -5.82
C VAL A 50 5.13 0.60 -7.29
N GLN A 51 5.74 1.36 -8.20
CA GLN A 51 5.51 1.22 -9.63
C GLN A 51 5.97 -0.15 -10.15
N SER A 52 7.16 -0.59 -9.78
CA SER A 52 7.68 -1.90 -10.18
C SER A 52 6.82 -3.05 -9.67
N PHE A 53 6.32 -2.93 -8.43
CA PHE A 53 5.39 -3.91 -7.87
C PHE A 53 4.10 -3.99 -8.70
N LEU A 54 3.47 -2.85 -9.00
CA LEU A 54 2.21 -2.82 -9.73
C LEU A 54 2.35 -3.30 -11.18
N GLN A 55 3.42 -2.90 -11.86
CA GLN A 55 3.73 -3.39 -13.21
C GLN A 55 3.89 -4.91 -13.24
N SER A 56 4.61 -5.46 -12.27
CA SER A 56 4.79 -6.92 -12.13
C SER A 56 3.49 -7.63 -11.75
N PHE A 57 2.71 -7.07 -10.83
CA PHE A 57 1.46 -7.66 -10.36
C PHE A 57 0.38 -7.72 -11.45
N PHE A 58 0.24 -6.64 -12.22
CA PHE A 58 -0.73 -6.56 -13.33
C PHE A 58 -0.19 -7.07 -14.66
N GLU A 59 1.11 -7.40 -14.74
CA GLU A 59 1.77 -7.86 -15.97
C GLU A 59 1.67 -6.80 -17.08
N ASP A 60 1.76 -5.51 -16.73
CA ASP A 60 1.67 -4.38 -17.64
C ASP A 60 2.82 -3.39 -17.40
N GLU A 61 3.81 -3.40 -18.32
CA GLU A 61 4.97 -2.51 -18.26
C GLU A 61 4.63 -1.03 -18.51
N ASN A 62 3.49 -0.75 -19.14
CA ASN A 62 3.04 0.61 -19.42
C ASN A 62 2.27 1.23 -18.26
N LEU A 63 1.94 0.45 -17.24
CA LEU A 63 1.28 0.95 -16.05
C LEU A 63 2.13 2.04 -15.38
N THR A 64 1.52 3.17 -15.12
CA THR A 64 2.16 4.30 -14.46
C THR A 64 1.45 4.67 -13.17
N ILE A 65 2.18 5.30 -12.25
CA ILE A 65 1.61 5.83 -11.02
C ILE A 65 1.85 7.33 -10.90
N ARG A 66 0.95 8.00 -10.23
CA ARG A 66 1.13 9.38 -9.76
C ARG A 66 0.86 9.45 -8.26
N PHE A 67 1.44 10.44 -7.63
CA PHE A 67 1.18 10.75 -6.23
C PHE A 67 0.36 12.03 -6.13
N ARG A 68 -0.70 11.98 -5.32
CA ARG A 68 -1.46 13.17 -4.90
C ARG A 68 -1.10 13.50 -3.45
N PRO A 69 -0.84 14.76 -3.10
CA PRO A 69 -0.62 15.15 -1.71
C PRO A 69 -1.75 14.68 -0.80
N SER A 70 -1.37 14.13 0.36
CA SER A 70 -2.30 13.67 1.38
C SER A 70 -1.72 13.94 2.78
N TYR A 71 -2.41 13.52 3.82
CA TYR A 71 -1.96 13.63 5.19
C TYR A 71 -2.17 12.32 5.95
N PHE A 72 -1.07 11.81 6.50
CA PHE A 72 -1.08 10.73 7.50
C PHE A 72 -0.21 11.15 8.68
N PRO A 73 -0.62 10.87 9.93
CA PRO A 73 0.10 11.39 11.11
C PRO A 73 1.49 10.79 11.32
N PHE A 74 1.82 9.73 10.59
CA PHE A 74 3.08 8.98 10.71
C PHE A 74 4.01 9.13 9.50
N THR A 75 3.63 9.94 8.48
CA THR A 75 4.46 10.22 7.31
C THR A 75 4.49 11.71 6.96
N GLU A 76 5.64 12.18 6.43
CA GLU A 76 5.82 13.55 5.92
C GLU A 76 6.99 13.57 4.90
N PRO A 77 6.74 13.87 3.60
CA PRO A 77 5.43 14.09 2.98
C PRO A 77 4.60 12.80 2.89
N SER A 78 3.28 12.98 2.87
CA SER A 78 2.29 11.91 2.66
C SER A 78 1.66 12.04 1.28
N ALA A 79 1.29 10.92 0.67
CA ALA A 79 0.61 10.90 -0.62
C ALA A 79 -0.35 9.73 -0.76
N GLU A 80 -1.44 9.95 -1.49
CA GLU A 80 -2.23 8.90 -2.09
C GLU A 80 -1.56 8.41 -3.37
N ILE A 81 -1.66 7.11 -3.62
CA ILE A 81 -1.13 6.44 -4.82
C ILE A 81 -2.29 6.25 -5.79
N ASP A 82 -2.24 6.93 -6.93
CA ASP A 82 -3.12 6.67 -8.05
C ASP A 82 -2.37 5.87 -9.12
N MET A 83 -3.01 4.83 -9.64
CA MET A 83 -2.53 4.00 -10.73
C MET A 83 -3.30 4.36 -12.01
N SER A 84 -2.62 4.36 -13.18
CA SER A 84 -3.30 4.46 -14.47
C SER A 84 -4.20 3.23 -14.68
N TRP A 85 -5.48 3.47 -14.98
CA TRP A 85 -6.46 2.39 -15.15
C TRP A 85 -7.51 2.79 -16.17
N ASN A 86 -7.67 2.00 -17.22
CA ASN A 86 -8.46 2.37 -18.40
C ASN A 86 -8.02 3.77 -18.89
N ASP A 87 -8.95 4.67 -19.17
CA ASP A 87 -8.65 6.03 -19.62
C ASP A 87 -8.50 7.05 -18.47
N GLY A 88 -8.21 6.60 -17.24
CA GLY A 88 -8.18 7.46 -16.06
C GLY A 88 -7.17 7.07 -15.00
N TRP A 89 -7.46 7.51 -13.78
CA TRP A 89 -6.66 7.25 -12.60
C TRP A 89 -7.50 6.64 -11.49
N LEU A 90 -6.96 5.62 -10.83
CA LEU A 90 -7.61 4.93 -9.74
C LEU A 90 -6.72 4.94 -8.51
N GLU A 91 -7.26 5.42 -7.39
CA GLU A 91 -6.60 5.35 -6.09
C GLU A 91 -6.50 3.91 -5.61
N ILE A 92 -5.31 3.49 -5.20
CA ILE A 92 -5.03 2.12 -4.78
C ILE A 92 -4.43 2.00 -3.39
N GLY A 93 -3.99 3.10 -2.79
CA GLY A 93 -3.42 3.10 -1.44
C GLY A 93 -2.74 4.40 -1.06
N GLY A 94 -2.18 4.43 0.15
CA GLY A 94 -1.44 5.55 0.70
C GLY A 94 0.03 5.23 0.91
N CYS A 95 0.86 6.28 0.93
CA CYS A 95 2.30 6.16 1.15
C CYS A 95 2.91 7.45 1.70
N GLY A 96 4.17 7.41 2.07
CA GLY A 96 4.92 8.60 2.45
C GLY A 96 6.29 8.29 3.03
N MET A 97 7.06 9.34 3.27
CA MET A 97 8.30 9.23 4.04
C MET A 97 7.95 9.12 5.53
N VAL A 98 8.62 8.24 6.23
CA VAL A 98 8.39 8.03 7.66
C VAL A 98 8.70 9.32 8.42
N HIS A 99 7.75 9.78 9.22
CA HIS A 99 7.92 11.01 9.98
C HIS A 99 9.09 10.88 10.98
N PRO A 100 9.98 11.88 11.10
CA PRO A 100 11.13 11.80 12.00
C PRO A 100 10.77 11.47 13.46
N ASN A 101 9.62 11.90 13.95
CA ASN A 101 9.16 11.56 15.29
C ASN A 101 8.88 10.06 15.47
N VAL A 102 8.47 9.35 14.40
CA VAL A 102 8.29 7.89 14.46
C VAL A 102 9.63 7.20 14.66
N LEU A 103 10.68 7.63 13.95
CA LEU A 103 12.05 7.13 14.13
C LEU A 103 12.57 7.40 15.54
N LYS A 104 12.37 8.63 16.05
CA LYS A 104 12.78 9.02 17.40
C LYS A 104 12.13 8.19 18.50
N HIS A 105 10.83 7.87 18.35
CA HIS A 105 10.11 7.05 19.34
C HIS A 105 10.63 5.63 19.47
N VAL A 106 11.33 5.12 18.45
CA VAL A 106 11.95 3.78 18.43
C VAL A 106 13.48 3.85 18.53
N ASN A 107 14.04 5.00 18.96
CA ASN A 107 15.47 5.24 19.14
C ASN A 107 16.31 5.05 17.86
N ILE A 108 15.76 5.35 16.70
CA ILE A 108 16.47 5.41 15.42
C ILE A 108 16.83 6.88 15.16
N ASP A 109 18.11 7.15 14.88
CA ASP A 109 18.60 8.49 14.60
C ASP A 109 18.05 9.01 13.27
N SER A 110 17.16 10.01 13.33
CA SER A 110 16.52 10.62 12.15
C SER A 110 17.44 11.55 11.34
N GLU A 111 18.64 11.87 11.82
CA GLU A 111 19.64 12.60 11.05
C GLU A 111 20.46 11.66 10.17
N MET A 112 20.60 10.40 10.57
CA MET A 112 21.33 9.38 9.83
C MET A 112 20.41 8.53 8.92
N TYR A 113 19.21 8.21 9.41
CA TYR A 113 18.30 7.29 8.74
C TYR A 113 17.03 7.97 8.30
N GLN A 114 16.57 7.60 7.11
CA GLN A 114 15.27 7.96 6.56
C GLN A 114 14.47 6.68 6.27
N GLY A 115 13.19 6.83 6.04
CA GLY A 115 12.38 5.69 5.66
C GLY A 115 11.20 6.09 4.82
N PHE A 116 10.62 5.12 4.14
CA PHE A 116 9.31 5.25 3.51
C PHE A 116 8.42 4.07 3.86
N ALA A 117 7.12 4.33 3.80
CA ALA A 117 6.09 3.31 4.00
C ALA A 117 4.99 3.44 2.95
N PHE A 118 4.33 2.34 2.67
CA PHE A 118 3.12 2.30 1.83
C PHE A 118 2.15 1.25 2.34
N GLY A 119 0.86 1.44 2.06
CA GLY A 119 -0.20 0.48 2.34
C GLY A 119 -1.09 0.29 1.12
N LEU A 120 -1.31 -0.96 0.70
CA LEU A 120 -2.14 -1.33 -0.44
C LEU A 120 -3.21 -2.33 -0.01
N GLY A 121 -4.47 -2.08 -0.41
CA GLY A 121 -5.59 -2.98 -0.13
C GLY A 121 -5.55 -4.23 -1.01
N VAL A 122 -5.46 -5.42 -0.41
CA VAL A 122 -5.35 -6.69 -1.12
C VAL A 122 -6.60 -6.96 -1.97
N GLU A 123 -7.78 -6.77 -1.38
CA GLU A 123 -9.05 -6.95 -2.10
C GLU A 123 -9.18 -5.98 -3.27
N ARG A 124 -8.72 -4.73 -3.11
CA ARG A 124 -8.74 -3.74 -4.19
C ARG A 124 -7.92 -4.20 -5.39
N LEU A 125 -6.69 -4.64 -5.15
CA LEU A 125 -5.81 -5.16 -6.20
C LEU A 125 -6.40 -6.42 -6.84
N THR A 126 -6.99 -7.32 -6.05
CA THR A 126 -7.62 -8.56 -6.52
C THR A 126 -8.85 -8.26 -7.38
N MET A 127 -9.71 -7.32 -6.95
CA MET A 127 -10.87 -6.87 -7.74
C MET A 127 -10.44 -6.39 -9.13
N LEU A 128 -9.39 -5.58 -9.19
CA LEU A 128 -8.88 -5.05 -10.45
C LEU A 128 -8.29 -6.15 -11.35
N LYS A 129 -7.47 -7.04 -10.78
CA LYS A 129 -6.82 -8.12 -11.54
C LYS A 129 -7.82 -9.12 -12.13
N TYR A 130 -8.89 -9.42 -11.42
CA TYR A 130 -9.87 -10.44 -11.81
C TYR A 130 -11.21 -9.87 -12.30
N GLY A 131 -11.34 -8.56 -12.43
CA GLY A 131 -12.57 -7.91 -12.89
C GLY A 131 -13.77 -8.06 -11.95
N ILE A 132 -13.52 -8.17 -10.64
CA ILE A 132 -14.56 -8.30 -9.63
C ILE A 132 -15.06 -6.91 -9.27
N ASN A 133 -16.36 -6.70 -9.31
CA ASN A 133 -16.98 -5.39 -9.11
C ASN A 133 -17.62 -5.18 -7.72
N ASP A 134 -17.63 -6.20 -6.88
CA ASP A 134 -18.18 -6.13 -5.53
C ASP A 134 -17.29 -6.84 -4.53
N LEU A 135 -16.70 -6.07 -3.62
CA LEU A 135 -15.77 -6.55 -2.58
C LEU A 135 -16.42 -7.56 -1.62
N ARG A 136 -17.75 -7.48 -1.43
CA ARG A 136 -18.49 -8.37 -0.53
C ARG A 136 -18.42 -9.84 -0.95
N HIS A 137 -18.16 -10.13 -2.23
CA HIS A 137 -17.98 -11.50 -2.71
C HIS A 137 -16.83 -12.24 -2.03
N PHE A 138 -15.77 -11.53 -1.60
CA PHE A 138 -14.66 -12.15 -0.89
C PHE A 138 -15.03 -12.67 0.51
N PHE A 139 -16.13 -12.17 1.09
CA PHE A 139 -16.53 -12.46 2.47
C PHE A 139 -17.84 -13.26 2.58
N ASN A 140 -18.57 -13.43 1.48
CA ASN A 140 -19.85 -14.14 1.49
C ASN A 140 -19.73 -15.67 1.44
N HIS A 141 -18.53 -16.23 1.26
CA HIS A 141 -18.25 -17.66 1.19
C HIS A 141 -19.09 -18.42 0.13
N ASP A 142 -19.47 -17.77 -0.97
CA ASP A 142 -20.21 -18.39 -2.08
C ASP A 142 -19.27 -19.31 -2.88
N LEU A 143 -19.52 -20.62 -2.86
CA LEU A 143 -18.71 -21.59 -3.58
C LEU A 143 -18.68 -21.34 -5.09
N ARG A 144 -19.76 -20.85 -5.69
CA ARG A 144 -19.82 -20.51 -7.12
C ARG A 144 -18.86 -19.39 -7.46
N PHE A 145 -18.68 -18.43 -6.54
CA PHE A 145 -17.67 -17.37 -6.69
C PHE A 145 -16.26 -17.93 -6.63
N LEU A 146 -16.00 -18.84 -5.69
CA LEU A 146 -14.65 -19.43 -5.52
C LEU A 146 -14.28 -20.39 -6.66
N GLU A 147 -15.25 -21.06 -7.29
CA GLU A 147 -15.03 -22.01 -8.38
C GLU A 147 -14.42 -21.38 -9.63
N GLN A 148 -14.59 -20.09 -9.87
CA GLN A 148 -14.00 -19.38 -11.00
C GLN A 148 -12.46 -19.24 -10.95
N PHE A 149 -11.84 -19.50 -9.80
CA PHE A 149 -10.39 -19.38 -9.58
C PHE A 149 -9.65 -20.73 -9.56
N LYS A 150 -10.25 -21.80 -10.09
CA LYS A 150 -9.63 -23.12 -10.20
C LYS A 150 -8.76 -23.24 -11.44
#